data_01714bead3b6f56263bcea5429b76e60
#
_entry.id   01714bead3b6f56263bcea5429b76e60
#
_cell.length_a   1.000
_cell.length_b   1.000
_cell.length_c   1.000
_cell.angle_alpha   90.00
_cell.angle_beta   90.00
_cell.angle_gamma   90.00
#
_symmetry.space_group_name_H-M   'P 1'
#
loop_
_entity.id
_entity.type
_entity.pdbx_description
1 polymer ?
#
loop_
_entity_poly.entity_id
_entity_poly.type
_entity_poly.pdbx_seq_one_letter_code
_entity_poly.pdbx_strand_id
1 'polypeptide(L)'
;MFQFAIKNIDISDHKRKDQLLTEVIVMRELNHPNLVNYVELFLEKDTLMMVMEFMQGGALTDVVLYTILSEPQIAAVTKEILQGIEHLHRNEIIHR
;
A
#
# COMPACT_ATOMS: atom_id res chain seq x y z
N MET A 1 -4.82 -20.31 7.15
CA MET A 1 -3.40 -19.94 7.28
C MET A 1 -3.24 -18.48 6.88
N PHE A 2 -2.61 -17.70 7.74
CA PHE A 2 -2.37 -16.28 7.45
C PHE A 2 -1.08 -16.13 6.66
N GLN A 3 -1.14 -15.33 5.61
CA GLN A 3 0.02 -15.00 4.79
C GLN A 3 0.27 -13.50 4.85
N PHE A 4 1.55 -13.14 4.86
CA PHE A 4 1.95 -11.74 4.88
C PHE A 4 2.94 -11.48 3.75
N ALA A 5 2.93 -10.26 3.24
CA ALA A 5 3.94 -9.79 2.31
C ALA A 5 4.97 -8.98 3.08
N ILE A 6 6.23 -9.16 2.73
CA ILE A 6 7.32 -8.41 3.35
C ILE A 6 8.02 -7.61 2.27
N LYS A 7 8.12 -6.31 2.50
CA LYS A 7 8.84 -5.40 1.60
C LYS A 7 10.03 -4.82 2.34
N ASN A 8 11.21 -4.98 1.74
CA ASN A 8 12.44 -4.41 2.28
C ASN A 8 12.80 -3.16 1.50
N ILE A 9 13.03 -2.07 2.21
CA ILE A 9 13.41 -0.79 1.62
C ILE A 9 14.75 -0.38 2.20
N ASP A 10 15.71 -0.08 1.30
CA ASP A 10 16.99 0.49 1.70
C ASP A 10 16.80 1.99 1.96
N ILE A 11 17.04 2.40 3.19
CA ILE A 11 16.90 3.79 3.60
C ILE A 11 18.24 4.40 3.99
N SER A 12 19.32 3.94 3.36
CA SER A 12 20.67 4.46 3.63
C SER A 12 20.87 5.91 3.20
N ASP A 13 19.97 6.44 2.35
CA ASP A 13 20.01 7.84 1.98
C ASP A 13 19.51 8.72 3.13
N HIS A 14 20.44 9.32 3.85
CA HIS A 14 20.14 10.12 5.03
C HIS A 14 19.21 11.31 4.77
N LYS A 15 19.20 11.83 3.56
CA LYS A 15 18.35 12.98 3.24
C LYS A 15 16.87 12.68 3.28
N ARG A 16 16.51 11.41 3.04
CA ARG A 16 15.10 10.99 2.94
C ARG A 16 14.67 10.06 4.07
N LYS A 17 15.62 9.63 4.90
CA LYS A 17 15.35 8.61 5.91
C LYS A 17 14.24 9.03 6.87
N ASP A 18 14.36 10.21 7.47
CA ASP A 18 13.40 10.67 8.46
C ASP A 18 12.03 10.91 7.83
N GLN A 19 12.01 11.49 6.61
CA GLN A 19 10.77 11.72 5.89
C GLN A 19 10.08 10.42 5.54
N LEU A 20 10.82 9.45 5.05
CA LEU A 20 10.27 8.14 4.70
C LEU A 20 9.70 7.43 5.93
N LEU A 21 10.43 7.43 7.03
CA LEU A 21 9.96 6.82 8.27
C LEU A 21 8.68 7.48 8.77
N THR A 22 8.61 8.81 8.70
CA THR A 22 7.41 9.54 9.11
C THR A 22 6.21 9.14 8.23
N GLU A 23 6.40 9.08 6.92
CA GLU A 23 5.35 8.68 6.00
C GLU A 23 4.85 7.26 6.29
N VAL A 24 5.77 6.34 6.53
CA VAL A 24 5.41 4.93 6.79
C VAL A 24 4.65 4.81 8.12
N ILE A 25 5.08 5.53 9.15
CA ILE A 25 4.39 5.51 10.44
C ILE A 25 2.96 6.04 10.30
N VAL A 26 2.78 7.14 9.56
CA VAL A 26 1.45 7.68 9.29
C VAL A 26 0.59 6.67 8.54
N MET A 27 1.14 6.03 7.53
CA MET A 27 0.43 5.01 6.75
C MET A 27 0.02 3.82 7.62
N ARG A 28 0.85 3.43 8.56
CA ARG A 28 0.56 2.33 9.48
C ARG A 28 -0.68 2.59 10.33
N GLU A 29 -0.91 3.84 10.69
CA GLU A 29 -2.04 4.22 11.54
C GLU A 29 -3.36 4.26 10.77
N LEU A 30 -3.33 4.25 9.43
CA LEU A 30 -4.52 4.26 8.63
C LEU A 30 -5.15 2.86 8.60
N ASN A 31 -6.47 2.82 8.79
CA ASN A 31 -7.21 1.58 8.74
C ASN A 31 -8.43 1.78 7.85
N HIS A 32 -8.41 1.15 6.69
CA HIS A 32 -9.50 1.24 5.73
C HIS A 32 -9.54 -0.05 4.91
N PRO A 33 -10.72 -0.59 4.61
CA PRO A 33 -10.82 -1.85 3.86
C PRO A 33 -10.23 -1.80 2.46
N ASN A 34 -10.09 -0.60 1.88
CA ASN A 34 -9.57 -0.43 0.52
C ASN A 34 -8.11 0.00 0.50
N LEU A 35 -7.42 -0.07 1.63
CA LEU A 35 -5.99 0.19 1.72
C LEU A 35 -5.27 -1.04 2.23
N VAL A 36 -4.07 -1.27 1.69
CA VAL A 36 -3.23 -2.37 2.18
C VAL A 36 -2.85 -2.08 3.62
N ASN A 37 -3.13 -3.05 4.49
CA ASN A 37 -2.90 -2.90 5.92
C ASN A 37 -1.47 -3.26 6.27
N TYR A 38 -0.76 -2.35 6.95
CA TYR A 38 0.58 -2.60 7.48
C TYR A 38 0.45 -3.23 8.86
N VAL A 39 1.02 -4.41 9.02
CA VAL A 39 0.91 -5.19 10.25
C VAL A 39 2.04 -4.82 11.21
N GLU A 40 3.26 -4.74 10.71
CA GLU A 40 4.43 -4.48 11.54
C GLU A 40 5.53 -3.80 10.72
N LEU A 41 6.40 -3.08 11.43
CA LEU A 41 7.54 -2.40 10.84
C LEU A 41 8.77 -2.75 11.66
N PHE A 42 9.84 -3.13 10.98
CA PHE A 42 11.12 -3.39 11.60
C PHE A 42 12.20 -2.54 10.93
N LEU A 43 13.03 -1.90 11.74
CA LEU A 43 14.16 -1.15 11.24
C LEU A 43 15.43 -1.83 11.75
N GLU A 44 16.26 -2.30 10.83
CA GLU A 44 17.55 -2.88 11.16
C GLU A 44 18.60 -2.23 10.29
N LYS A 45 19.52 -1.48 10.92
CA LYS A 45 20.54 -0.70 10.23
C LYS A 45 19.86 0.26 9.26
N ASP A 46 20.13 0.11 7.96
CA ASP A 46 19.58 0.98 6.93
C ASP A 46 18.50 0.28 6.10
N THR A 47 17.93 -0.80 6.63
CA THR A 47 16.86 -1.52 5.96
C THR A 47 15.57 -1.42 6.76
N LEU A 48 14.52 -0.93 6.11
CA LEU A 48 13.18 -0.91 6.67
C LEU A 48 12.43 -2.12 6.13
N MET A 49 12.00 -3.00 7.03
CA MET A 49 11.19 -4.17 6.69
C MET A 49 9.74 -3.88 7.02
N MET A 50 8.89 -3.89 5.99
CA MET A 50 7.47 -3.66 6.17
C MET A 50 6.71 -4.97 5.99
N VAL A 51 6.00 -5.38 7.03
CA VAL A 51 5.13 -6.55 6.99
C VAL A 51 3.71 -6.06 6.76
N MET A 52 3.09 -6.52 5.69
CA MET A 52 1.76 -6.06 5.30
C MET A 52 0.88 -7.24 4.90
N GLU A 53 -0.39 -7.00 4.77
CA GLU A 53 -1.30 -8.06 4.33
C GLU A 53 -0.94 -8.51 2.92
N PHE A 54 -1.09 -9.81 2.67
CA PHE A 54 -0.79 -10.39 1.38
C PHE A 54 -2.02 -10.27 0.46
N MET A 55 -1.81 -9.62 -0.67
CA MET A 55 -2.86 -9.42 -1.67
C MET A 55 -2.80 -10.55 -2.70
N GLN A 56 -3.59 -11.58 -2.46
CA GLN A 56 -3.55 -12.82 -3.23
C GLN A 56 -3.87 -12.61 -4.71
N GLY A 57 -4.74 -11.66 -5.02
CA GLY A 57 -5.09 -11.37 -6.41
C GLY A 57 -3.99 -10.70 -7.21
N GLY A 58 -2.97 -10.19 -6.54
CA GLY A 58 -1.85 -9.51 -7.19
C GLY A 58 -2.18 -8.11 -7.65
N ALA A 59 -1.37 -7.58 -8.55
CA ALA A 59 -1.54 -6.23 -9.05
C ALA A 59 -2.62 -6.18 -10.14
N LEU A 60 -3.40 -5.11 -10.14
CA LEU A 60 -4.42 -4.90 -11.17
C LEU A 60 -3.80 -4.85 -12.57
N THR A 61 -2.58 -4.33 -12.68
CA THR A 61 -1.84 -4.31 -13.94
C THR A 61 -1.75 -5.71 -14.55
N ASP A 62 -1.45 -6.71 -13.72
CA ASP A 62 -1.35 -8.09 -14.20
C ASP A 62 -2.71 -8.64 -14.62
N VAL A 63 -3.76 -8.28 -13.90
CA VAL A 63 -5.12 -8.71 -14.25
C VAL A 63 -5.50 -8.22 -15.63
N VAL A 64 -5.27 -6.92 -15.93
CA VAL A 64 -5.69 -6.34 -17.20
C VAL A 64 -4.81 -6.80 -18.36
N LEU A 65 -3.62 -7.35 -18.10
CA LEU A 65 -2.78 -7.94 -19.14
C LEU A 65 -3.37 -9.25 -19.67
N TYR A 66 -4.11 -9.98 -18.86
CA TYR A 66 -4.62 -11.30 -19.21
C TYR A 66 -6.13 -11.36 -19.34
N THR A 67 -6.84 -10.29 -19.00
CA THR A 67 -8.29 -10.28 -18.96
C THR A 67 -8.82 -8.92 -19.43
N ILE A 68 -9.89 -8.95 -20.23
CA ILE A 68 -10.58 -7.72 -20.63
C ILE A 68 -11.70 -7.49 -19.63
N LEU A 69 -11.65 -6.35 -18.93
CA LEU A 69 -12.69 -5.99 -17.97
C LEU A 69 -13.87 -5.36 -18.71
N SER A 70 -15.07 -5.74 -18.31
CA SER A 70 -16.30 -5.12 -18.80
C SER A 70 -16.47 -3.73 -18.19
N GLU A 71 -17.33 -2.92 -18.80
CA GLU A 71 -17.62 -1.58 -18.26
C GLU A 71 -18.10 -1.63 -16.81
N PRO A 72 -19.05 -2.51 -16.42
CA PRO A 72 -19.44 -2.62 -15.02
C PRO A 72 -18.30 -3.03 -14.09
N GLN A 73 -17.40 -3.90 -14.55
CA GLN A 73 -16.24 -4.29 -13.76
C GLN A 73 -15.27 -3.12 -13.57
N ILE A 74 -15.02 -2.36 -14.61
CA ILE A 74 -14.17 -1.16 -14.52
C ILE A 74 -14.79 -0.16 -13.53
N ALA A 75 -16.10 0.05 -13.62
CA ALA A 75 -16.80 0.94 -12.72
C ALA A 75 -16.66 0.49 -11.25
N ALA A 76 -16.82 -0.80 -11.00
CA ALA A 76 -16.70 -1.35 -9.64
C ALA A 76 -15.30 -1.16 -9.08
N VAL A 77 -14.28 -1.48 -9.87
CA VAL A 77 -12.88 -1.31 -9.45
C VAL A 77 -12.58 0.16 -9.19
N THR A 78 -13.00 1.03 -10.11
CA THR A 78 -12.76 2.47 -9.97
C THR A 78 -13.40 3.02 -8.70
N LYS A 79 -14.63 2.59 -8.41
CA LYS A 79 -15.33 3.02 -7.19
C LYS A 79 -14.53 2.64 -5.94
N GLU A 80 -14.05 1.41 -5.88
CA GLU A 80 -13.28 0.95 -4.71
C GLU A 80 -11.96 1.69 -4.58
N ILE A 81 -11.27 1.94 -5.69
CA ILE A 81 -10.03 2.72 -5.68
C ILE A 81 -10.29 4.14 -5.16
N LEU A 82 -11.35 4.77 -5.66
CA LEU A 82 -11.67 6.14 -5.26
C LEU A 82 -12.01 6.23 -3.76
N GLN A 83 -12.66 5.22 -3.21
CA GLN A 83 -12.94 5.20 -1.77
C GLN A 83 -11.65 5.15 -0.95
N GLY A 84 -10.68 4.34 -1.38
CA GLY A 84 -9.38 4.29 -0.72
C GLY A 84 -8.61 5.60 -0.85
N ILE A 85 -8.59 6.18 -2.05
CA ILE A 85 -7.91 7.46 -2.29
C ILE A 85 -8.57 8.57 -1.49
N GLU A 86 -9.90 8.60 -1.43
CA GLU A 86 -10.61 9.59 -0.64
C GLU A 86 -10.20 9.54 0.82
N HIS A 87 -10.06 8.33 1.37
CA HIS A 87 -9.61 8.16 2.74
C HIS A 87 -8.19 8.70 2.95
N LEU A 88 -7.29 8.43 2.00
CA LEU A 88 -5.94 8.98 2.05
C LEU A 88 -5.96 10.50 2.03
N HIS A 89 -6.71 11.09 1.10
CA HIS A 89 -6.78 12.55 0.97
C HIS A 89 -7.39 13.22 2.20
N ARG A 90 -8.37 12.57 2.81
CA ARG A 90 -8.97 13.07 4.04
C ARG A 90 -7.96 13.11 5.18
N ASN A 91 -6.96 12.23 5.15
CA ASN A 91 -5.88 12.19 6.12
C ASN A 91 -4.63 12.92 5.62
N GLU A 92 -4.78 13.76 4.59
CA GLU A 92 -3.71 14.60 4.04
C GLU A 92 -2.55 13.79 3.46
N ILE A 93 -2.85 12.63 2.89
CA ILE A 93 -1.86 11.76 2.25
C ILE A 93 -2.16 11.67 0.77
N ILE A 94 -1.13 11.84 -0.04
CA ILE A 94 -1.19 11.66 -1.49
C ILE A 94 -0.54 10.34 -1.83
N HIS A 95 -1.24 9.49 -2.59
CA HIS A 95 -0.77 8.14 -2.90
C HIS A 95 0.54 8.14 -3.69
N ARG A 96 0.67 9.00 -4.67
CA ARG A 96 1.84 9.11 -5.57
C ARG A 96 2.17 7.84 -6.32
#